data_4a73a49fed08b25ea07c3c5d6ab56c05
#
_entry.id   4a73a49fed08b25ea07c3c5d6ab56c05
#
_cell.length_a   1.000
_cell.length_b   1.000
_cell.length_c   1.000
_cell.angle_alpha   90.00
_cell.angle_beta   90.00
_cell.angle_gamma   90.00
#
_symmetry.space_group_name_H-M   'P 1'
#
loop_
_entity.id
_entity.type
_entity.pdbx_description
1 polymer ?
#
loop_
_entity_poly.entity_id
_entity_poly.type
_entity_poly.pdbx_seq_one_letter_code
_entity_poly.pdbx_strand_id
1 'polypeptide(L)'
;VTQIESTRLCHNCTTLGGNSGSVVFDLTNGQAVGLHFSGSFLATNYAVRADVVKKLLDDIHSGRWRRQPGGVSLTFPADGGETDLIDETESVASDYSDRGGYDPEFLGSRFVVDLPTVTRHADDVLDFEFDGETQTELRYEHFSVVMSRSRRMCFLSGCNIDGNLSKKSARVRWKGDPRIPKSQQIMKECYGAPPKFSRGHMTRREDPGWGTRAVAKRGNEDTMHVTNVAPQMQAFNAPIWLALEDYALQHAREDEMKISVFTGPYFTDRDPDMYGVLIPLTYWKVIAFIHDDTGKLCATGYEMSQEQSLQPEEFVFGVFTSPQLGTATQVPIRSIEAKSGIHFGKLASVDPLAGDEEGVSDAGPRTPLLALEQIRFVR
;
A
#
# COMPACT_ATOMS: atom_id res chain seq x y z
N VAL A 1 17.91 7.36 23.27
CA VAL A 1 19.13 7.45 22.43
C VAL A 1 20.04 6.30 22.79
N THR A 2 20.51 5.53 21.84
CA THR A 2 21.35 4.35 22.05
C THR A 2 22.82 4.62 21.70
N GLN A 3 23.07 5.57 20.79
CA GLN A 3 24.42 6.00 20.37
C GLN A 3 24.38 7.43 19.86
N ILE A 4 25.46 8.18 20.10
CA ILE A 4 25.64 9.54 19.58
C ILE A 4 26.92 9.58 18.73
N GLU A 5 26.81 10.10 17.52
CA GLU A 5 27.90 10.34 16.58
C GLU A 5 28.08 11.84 16.32
N SER A 6 29.03 12.23 15.49
CA SER A 6 29.35 13.64 15.24
C SER A 6 28.16 14.47 14.74
N THR A 7 27.34 13.93 13.85
CA THR A 7 26.20 14.63 13.21
C THR A 7 24.87 13.97 13.40
N ARG A 8 24.85 12.71 13.84
CA ARG A 8 23.65 11.90 14.02
C ARG A 8 23.60 11.21 15.38
N LEU A 9 22.44 10.78 15.76
CA LEU A 9 22.21 9.90 16.91
C LEU A 9 21.41 8.68 16.48
N CYS A 10 21.62 7.58 17.18
CA CYS A 10 20.83 6.36 17.09
C CYS A 10 19.80 6.34 18.19
N HIS A 11 18.61 5.87 17.91
CA HIS A 11 17.55 5.72 18.91
C HIS A 11 16.73 4.45 18.65
N ASN A 12 16.07 3.97 19.69
CA ASN A 12 15.19 2.79 19.66
C ASN A 12 13.72 3.14 19.81
N CYS A 13 13.34 4.40 19.59
CA CYS A 13 11.93 4.76 19.52
C CYS A 13 11.28 3.97 18.39
N THR A 14 10.09 3.44 18.62
CA THR A 14 9.33 2.76 17.58
C THR A 14 9.02 3.76 16.47
N THR A 15 9.58 3.55 15.28
CA THR A 15 9.32 4.36 14.10
C THR A 15 8.88 3.45 12.97
N LEU A 16 7.82 3.88 12.29
CA LEU A 16 7.31 3.25 11.09
C LEU A 16 7.77 4.05 9.87
N GLY A 17 7.67 3.48 8.67
CA GLY A 17 7.89 4.23 7.42
C GLY A 17 7.02 5.49 7.40
N GLY A 18 7.58 6.61 6.92
CA GLY A 18 6.91 7.92 6.92
C GLY A 18 7.24 8.83 8.10
N ASN A 19 7.94 8.35 9.13
CA ASN A 19 8.36 9.18 10.28
C ASN A 19 9.60 10.08 9.99
N SER A 20 10.11 10.10 8.76
CA SER A 20 11.19 11.03 8.37
C SER A 20 10.72 12.47 8.56
N GLY A 21 11.54 13.27 9.25
CA GLY A 21 11.21 14.65 9.64
C GLY A 21 10.56 14.77 11.04
N SER A 22 10.22 13.66 11.70
CA SER A 22 9.70 13.69 13.07
C SER A 22 10.77 14.10 14.07
N VAL A 23 10.37 14.88 15.07
CA VAL A 23 11.26 15.32 16.14
C VAL A 23 11.40 14.19 17.17
N VAL A 24 12.65 13.88 17.54
CA VAL A 24 12.96 12.99 18.65
C VAL A 24 13.13 13.84 19.91
N PHE A 25 12.29 13.59 20.92
CA PHE A 25 12.30 14.30 22.20
C PHE A 25 12.96 13.48 23.30
N ASP A 26 13.67 14.15 24.17
CA ASP A 26 14.04 13.61 25.47
C ASP A 26 12.84 13.75 26.42
N LEU A 27 12.26 12.63 26.82
CA LEU A 27 11.08 12.59 27.69
C LEU A 27 11.37 13.09 29.12
N THR A 28 12.63 13.21 29.51
CA THR A 28 13.02 13.67 30.85
C THR A 28 12.87 15.18 30.99
N ASN A 29 13.13 15.92 29.92
CA ASN A 29 13.17 17.38 29.94
C ASN A 29 12.34 18.04 28.83
N GLY A 30 11.73 17.26 27.94
CA GLY A 30 10.92 17.75 26.82
C GLY A 30 11.72 18.44 25.70
N GLN A 31 13.03 18.33 25.68
CA GLN A 31 13.85 18.95 24.66
C GLN A 31 13.97 18.10 23.39
N ALA A 32 13.98 18.75 22.25
CA ALA A 32 14.28 18.13 20.97
C ALA A 32 15.75 17.71 20.92
N VAL A 33 16.04 16.43 20.75
CA VAL A 33 17.39 15.88 20.66
C VAL A 33 17.81 15.56 19.24
N GLY A 34 16.86 15.40 18.33
CA GLY A 34 17.14 15.13 16.92
C GLY A 34 15.94 15.19 16.01
N LEU A 35 16.22 15.13 14.71
CA LEU A 35 15.25 15.05 13.62
C LEU A 35 15.41 13.69 12.94
N HIS A 36 14.41 12.79 13.10
CA HIS A 36 14.45 11.45 12.54
C HIS A 36 14.49 11.46 11.01
N PHE A 37 15.33 10.64 10.40
CA PHE A 37 15.43 10.58 8.94
C PHE A 37 15.49 9.16 8.37
N SER A 38 15.84 8.16 9.16
CA SER A 38 15.95 6.77 8.68
C SER A 38 15.89 5.78 9.84
N GLY A 39 15.54 4.54 9.55
CA GLY A 39 15.56 3.46 10.53
C GLY A 39 15.34 2.11 9.90
N SER A 40 15.80 1.07 10.60
CA SER A 40 15.48 -0.33 10.31
C SER A 40 14.53 -0.84 11.37
N PHE A 41 13.39 -1.36 10.97
CA PHE A 41 12.37 -1.87 11.88
C PHE A 41 12.96 -2.88 12.86
N LEU A 42 12.70 -2.70 14.16
CA LEU A 42 13.23 -3.49 15.28
C LEU A 42 14.77 -3.52 15.43
N ALA A 43 15.52 -2.70 14.70
CA ALA A 43 16.98 -2.61 14.84
C ALA A 43 17.40 -1.24 15.37
N THR A 44 17.71 -0.31 14.49
CA THR A 44 18.23 1.01 14.89
C THR A 44 17.61 2.09 14.03
N ASN A 45 17.18 3.16 14.67
CA ASN A 45 16.70 4.35 14.02
C ASN A 45 17.73 5.47 14.12
N TYR A 46 17.77 6.33 13.10
CA TYR A 46 18.74 7.41 12.98
C TYR A 46 18.05 8.77 12.96
N ALA A 47 18.63 9.74 13.67
CA ALA A 47 18.20 11.13 13.64
C ALA A 47 19.41 12.05 13.49
N VAL A 48 19.24 13.17 12.74
CA VAL A 48 20.20 14.27 12.75
C VAL A 48 20.11 14.95 14.10
N ARG A 49 21.22 15.22 14.74
CA ARG A 49 21.26 15.87 16.06
C ARG A 49 20.64 17.26 16.03
N ALA A 50 19.87 17.61 17.04
CA ALA A 50 19.15 18.89 17.12
C ALA A 50 20.09 20.12 17.07
N ASP A 51 21.30 20.02 17.65
CA ASP A 51 22.30 21.10 17.59
C ASP A 51 22.83 21.32 16.17
N VAL A 52 22.96 20.26 15.35
CA VAL A 52 23.35 20.36 13.94
C VAL A 52 22.24 21.01 13.12
N VAL A 53 20.97 20.61 13.35
CA VAL A 53 19.80 21.24 12.72
C VAL A 53 19.72 22.72 13.09
N LYS A 54 19.85 23.03 14.39
CA LYS A 54 19.82 24.42 14.88
C LYS A 54 20.92 25.28 14.22
N LYS A 55 22.14 24.79 14.15
CA LYS A 55 23.23 25.51 13.49
C LYS A 55 22.93 25.80 12.03
N LEU A 56 22.38 24.83 11.30
CA LEU A 56 21.98 25.02 9.90
C LEU A 56 20.90 26.10 9.77
N LEU A 57 19.89 26.07 10.63
CA LEU A 57 18.82 27.09 10.65
C LEU A 57 19.39 28.49 10.97
N ASP A 58 20.30 28.60 11.93
CA ASP A 58 20.98 29.88 12.29
C ASP A 58 21.80 30.39 11.13
N ASP A 59 22.48 29.54 10.38
CA ASP A 59 23.26 29.92 9.19
C ASP A 59 22.35 30.35 8.03
N ILE A 60 21.18 29.71 7.83
CA ILE A 60 20.16 30.13 6.87
C ILE A 60 19.60 31.51 7.26
N HIS A 61 19.13 31.68 8.49
CA HIS A 61 18.54 32.93 8.95
C HIS A 61 19.49 34.12 8.93
N SER A 62 20.78 33.88 9.18
CA SER A 62 21.82 34.92 9.12
C SER A 62 22.38 35.17 7.73
N GLY A 63 21.86 34.50 6.68
CA GLY A 63 22.33 34.61 5.31
C GLY A 63 23.77 34.08 5.07
N ARG A 64 24.34 33.41 6.08
CA ARG A 64 25.68 32.78 5.95
C ARG A 64 25.62 31.50 5.10
N TRP A 65 24.46 30.84 5.06
CA TRP A 65 24.29 29.67 4.23
C TRP A 65 24.16 30.06 2.76
N ARG A 66 25.13 29.68 1.95
CA ARG A 66 25.07 29.78 0.49
C ARG A 66 25.04 28.35 -0.07
N ARG A 67 24.11 28.11 -0.97
CA ARG A 67 24.08 26.84 -1.74
C ARG A 67 25.39 26.71 -2.49
N GLN A 68 26.28 25.83 -2.05
CA GLN A 68 27.51 25.56 -2.78
C GLN A 68 27.15 24.83 -4.08
N PRO A 69 27.66 25.25 -5.25
CA PRO A 69 27.63 24.42 -6.45
C PRO A 69 28.52 23.20 -6.16
N GLY A 70 27.95 22.03 -6.09
CA GLY A 70 28.61 20.82 -5.60
C GLY A 70 28.34 20.55 -4.12
N GLY A 71 27.17 21.00 -3.62
CA GLY A 71 26.71 20.73 -2.26
C GLY A 71 26.86 19.27 -1.92
N VAL A 72 27.33 19.00 -0.70
CA VAL A 72 27.32 17.69 -0.09
C VAL A 72 25.98 17.06 -0.44
N SER A 73 26.00 16.18 -1.42
CA SER A 73 24.94 15.22 -1.59
C SER A 73 24.94 14.48 -0.27
N LEU A 74 24.01 14.81 0.62
CA LEU A 74 23.62 13.90 1.65
C LEU A 74 23.07 12.72 0.85
N THR A 75 23.96 11.83 0.45
CA THR A 75 23.60 10.47 0.09
C THR A 75 23.05 9.91 1.38
N PHE A 76 21.76 10.18 1.58
CA PHE A 76 20.96 9.31 2.40
C PHE A 76 21.18 7.95 1.76
N PRO A 77 21.56 6.90 2.49
CA PRO A 77 21.32 5.57 2.00
C PRO A 77 19.82 5.55 1.79
N ALA A 78 19.41 5.84 0.54
CA ALA A 78 18.06 5.64 0.12
C ALA A 78 17.88 4.14 0.27
N ASP A 79 17.09 3.71 1.25
CA ASP A 79 16.46 2.38 1.19
C ASP A 79 15.61 2.25 -0.09
N GLY A 80 15.55 3.26 -0.92
CA GLY A 80 14.89 3.33 -2.21
C GLY A 80 15.80 3.36 -3.43
N GLY A 81 17.08 3.70 -3.33
CA GLY A 81 17.89 4.00 -4.52
C GLY A 81 18.18 2.81 -5.43
N GLU A 82 18.43 1.65 -4.90
CA GLU A 82 18.67 0.42 -5.70
C GLU A 82 17.40 -0.42 -5.88
N THR A 83 16.47 -0.36 -4.94
CA THR A 83 15.23 -1.15 -4.96
C THR A 83 14.11 -0.53 -5.80
N ASP A 84 14.26 0.73 -6.24
CA ASP A 84 13.29 1.38 -7.14
C ASP A 84 13.61 1.17 -8.63
N LEU A 85 14.73 0.52 -8.90
CA LEU A 85 15.11 0.13 -10.24
C LEU A 85 14.24 -1.04 -10.72
N ILE A 86 13.90 -0.98 -12.00
CA ILE A 86 13.26 -2.10 -12.69
C ILE A 86 14.34 -3.09 -13.09
N ASP A 87 14.13 -4.35 -12.75
CA ASP A 87 14.93 -5.44 -13.27
C ASP A 87 14.54 -5.64 -14.75
N GLU A 88 15.48 -5.38 -15.63
CA GLU A 88 15.30 -5.60 -17.07
C GLU A 88 15.65 -7.06 -17.48
N THR A 89 16.03 -7.90 -16.52
CA THR A 89 16.23 -9.33 -16.77
C THR A 89 14.88 -9.94 -17.16
N GLU A 90 14.80 -10.49 -18.35
CA GLU A 90 13.55 -11.04 -18.87
C GLU A 90 13.24 -12.37 -18.15
N SER A 91 12.26 -12.37 -17.24
CA SER A 91 11.53 -13.58 -16.88
C SER A 91 10.67 -14.00 -18.07
N VAL A 92 10.46 -15.30 -18.22
CA VAL A 92 9.61 -15.83 -19.29
C VAL A 92 8.23 -16.19 -18.72
N ALA A 93 7.20 -16.14 -19.57
CA ALA A 93 5.83 -16.41 -19.13
C ALA A 93 5.66 -17.77 -18.44
N SER A 94 6.36 -18.81 -18.91
CA SER A 94 6.31 -20.16 -18.33
C SER A 94 6.78 -20.24 -16.87
N ASP A 95 7.51 -19.23 -16.36
CA ASP A 95 7.94 -19.18 -14.94
C ASP A 95 6.76 -19.01 -13.98
N TYR A 96 5.56 -18.72 -14.51
CA TYR A 96 4.35 -18.47 -13.74
C TYR A 96 3.32 -19.59 -13.83
N SER A 97 3.60 -20.68 -14.52
CA SER A 97 2.67 -21.81 -14.71
C SER A 97 2.35 -22.56 -13.40
N ASP A 98 3.20 -22.44 -12.38
CA ASP A 98 3.02 -23.05 -11.06
C ASP A 98 2.41 -22.10 -10.03
N ARG A 99 1.93 -20.91 -10.43
CA ARG A 99 1.32 -19.93 -9.53
C ARG A 99 -0.16 -20.25 -9.32
N GLY A 100 -0.53 -20.56 -8.06
CA GLY A 100 -1.91 -20.89 -7.70
C GLY A 100 -2.87 -19.71 -7.76
N GLY A 101 -2.37 -18.49 -7.57
CA GLY A 101 -3.21 -17.31 -7.48
C GLY A 101 -3.91 -17.15 -6.14
N TYR A 102 -5.03 -16.43 -6.17
CA TYR A 102 -5.97 -16.31 -5.07
C TYR A 102 -6.78 -17.61 -4.93
N ASP A 103 -6.87 -18.15 -3.73
CA ASP A 103 -7.65 -19.34 -3.41
C ASP A 103 -9.00 -18.94 -2.78
N PRO A 104 -10.15 -19.18 -3.45
CA PRO A 104 -11.47 -18.87 -2.92
C PRO A 104 -11.83 -19.68 -1.66
N GLU A 105 -11.26 -20.88 -1.49
CA GLU A 105 -11.53 -21.76 -0.34
C GLU A 105 -10.57 -21.53 0.83
N PHE A 106 -9.70 -20.54 0.75
CA PHE A 106 -8.65 -20.28 1.73
C PHE A 106 -9.15 -20.12 3.17
N LEU A 107 -10.32 -19.50 3.35
CA LEU A 107 -10.96 -19.36 4.68
C LEU A 107 -11.68 -20.63 5.12
N GLY A 108 -11.63 -21.68 4.32
CA GLY A 108 -12.27 -22.96 4.52
C GLY A 108 -13.44 -23.19 3.55
N SER A 109 -13.66 -24.44 3.14
CA SER A 109 -14.66 -24.82 2.12
C SER A 109 -16.11 -24.43 2.46
N ARG A 110 -16.40 -24.14 3.74
CA ARG A 110 -17.71 -23.63 4.20
C ARG A 110 -17.87 -22.12 3.96
N PHE A 111 -16.78 -21.39 3.73
CA PHE A 111 -16.72 -19.94 3.63
C PHE A 111 -16.04 -19.49 2.32
N VAL A 112 -16.38 -20.13 1.22
CA VAL A 112 -15.84 -19.79 -0.11
C VAL A 112 -16.02 -18.29 -0.37
N VAL A 113 -14.93 -17.58 -0.63
CA VAL A 113 -14.91 -16.17 -0.97
C VAL A 113 -14.28 -16.03 -2.34
N ASP A 114 -15.11 -15.81 -3.36
CA ASP A 114 -14.64 -15.70 -4.73
C ASP A 114 -13.81 -14.44 -4.95
N LEU A 115 -12.90 -14.47 -5.94
CA LEU A 115 -12.24 -13.27 -6.43
C LEU A 115 -13.31 -12.29 -6.96
N PRO A 116 -13.33 -11.01 -6.52
CA PRO A 116 -14.34 -10.06 -6.97
C PRO A 116 -14.36 -9.89 -8.49
N THR A 117 -15.54 -9.66 -9.04
CA THR A 117 -15.78 -9.58 -10.48
C THR A 117 -15.95 -8.13 -10.91
N VAL A 118 -15.24 -7.70 -11.95
CA VAL A 118 -15.44 -6.40 -12.59
C VAL A 118 -16.73 -6.44 -13.40
N THR A 119 -17.72 -5.64 -13.00
CA THR A 119 -19.05 -5.59 -13.64
C THR A 119 -19.24 -4.35 -14.51
N ARG A 120 -18.81 -3.17 -13.99
CA ARG A 120 -18.71 -1.96 -14.78
C ARG A 120 -17.34 -1.93 -15.48
N HIS A 121 -17.30 -1.66 -16.76
CA HIS A 121 -16.07 -1.73 -17.57
C HIS A 121 -15.50 -3.15 -17.71
N ALA A 122 -16.36 -4.16 -17.75
CA ALA A 122 -15.95 -5.56 -17.99
C ALA A 122 -15.26 -5.72 -19.37
N ASP A 123 -15.61 -4.89 -20.33
CA ASP A 123 -14.99 -4.78 -21.65
C ASP A 123 -13.57 -4.20 -21.63
N ASP A 124 -13.19 -3.50 -20.55
CA ASP A 124 -11.84 -2.96 -20.33
C ASP A 124 -10.94 -3.93 -19.54
N VAL A 125 -11.46 -5.07 -19.10
CA VAL A 125 -10.62 -6.10 -18.48
C VAL A 125 -9.63 -6.63 -19.52
N LEU A 126 -8.34 -6.61 -19.17
CA LEU A 126 -7.29 -7.11 -20.04
C LEU A 126 -7.32 -8.64 -20.10
N ASP A 127 -7.51 -9.18 -21.28
CA ASP A 127 -7.32 -10.58 -21.60
C ASP A 127 -5.93 -10.84 -22.19
N PHE A 128 -5.40 -12.03 -21.97
CA PHE A 128 -4.10 -12.47 -22.48
C PHE A 128 -4.06 -13.98 -22.65
N GLU A 129 -3.20 -14.44 -23.58
CA GLU A 129 -3.00 -15.87 -23.83
C GLU A 129 -1.92 -16.42 -22.91
N PHE A 130 -2.25 -17.45 -22.13
CA PHE A 130 -1.30 -18.14 -21.27
C PHE A 130 -1.65 -19.62 -21.13
N ASP A 131 -0.65 -20.50 -21.27
CA ASP A 131 -0.81 -21.97 -21.27
C ASP A 131 -1.89 -22.50 -22.24
N GLY A 132 -2.08 -21.81 -23.38
CA GLY A 132 -3.02 -22.17 -24.42
C GLY A 132 -4.48 -21.78 -24.14
N GLU A 133 -4.72 -20.98 -23.14
CA GLU A 133 -6.05 -20.48 -22.75
C GLU A 133 -6.03 -18.95 -22.67
N THR A 134 -7.18 -18.33 -23.05
CA THR A 134 -7.41 -16.90 -22.81
C THR A 134 -7.75 -16.69 -21.35
N GLN A 135 -6.97 -15.88 -20.65
CA GLN A 135 -7.12 -15.56 -19.23
C GLN A 135 -7.31 -14.08 -19.01
N THR A 136 -7.92 -13.71 -17.87
CA THR A 136 -8.07 -12.32 -17.40
C THR A 136 -7.47 -12.10 -16.01
N GLU A 137 -6.97 -13.17 -15.40
CA GLU A 137 -6.42 -13.21 -14.07
C GLU A 137 -4.93 -13.52 -14.13
N LEU A 138 -4.10 -12.56 -13.72
CA LEU A 138 -2.67 -12.77 -13.50
C LEU A 138 -2.47 -13.42 -12.13
N ARG A 139 -2.23 -14.73 -12.14
CA ARG A 139 -1.97 -15.51 -10.92
C ARG A 139 -0.52 -15.38 -10.48
N TYR A 140 -0.34 -15.13 -9.19
CA TYR A 140 0.92 -15.07 -8.48
C TYR A 140 0.91 -16.02 -7.29
N GLU A 141 1.95 -16.05 -6.50
CA GLU A 141 1.95 -16.86 -5.28
C GLU A 141 1.03 -16.23 -4.23
N HIS A 142 -0.08 -16.92 -3.90
CA HIS A 142 -1.11 -16.53 -2.91
C HIS A 142 -1.93 -15.27 -3.24
N PHE A 143 -1.80 -14.70 -4.41
CA PHE A 143 -2.62 -13.56 -4.83
C PHE A 143 -2.82 -13.53 -6.35
N SER A 144 -3.84 -12.80 -6.76
CA SER A 144 -4.18 -12.58 -8.17
C SER A 144 -4.46 -11.12 -8.45
N VAL A 145 -4.21 -10.73 -9.71
CA VAL A 145 -4.43 -9.36 -10.20
C VAL A 145 -5.29 -9.40 -11.45
N VAL A 146 -6.29 -8.52 -11.52
CA VAL A 146 -7.13 -8.29 -12.71
C VAL A 146 -6.82 -6.91 -13.26
N MET A 147 -6.32 -6.82 -14.50
CA MET A 147 -5.82 -5.59 -15.11
C MET A 147 -6.89 -4.85 -15.91
N SER A 148 -6.85 -3.51 -15.90
CA SER A 148 -7.52 -2.64 -16.84
C SER A 148 -6.63 -2.39 -18.06
N ARG A 149 -7.16 -2.61 -19.25
CA ARG A 149 -6.47 -2.37 -20.52
C ARG A 149 -6.19 -0.88 -20.73
N SER A 150 -7.21 -0.04 -20.50
CA SER A 150 -7.11 1.41 -20.74
C SER A 150 -6.25 2.12 -19.70
N ARG A 151 -6.31 1.69 -18.43
CA ARG A 151 -5.57 2.31 -17.33
C ARG A 151 -4.15 1.75 -17.18
N ARG A 152 -3.86 0.57 -17.69
CA ARG A 152 -2.59 -0.15 -17.55
C ARG A 152 -2.20 -0.42 -16.08
N MET A 153 -3.21 -0.46 -15.21
CA MET A 153 -3.17 -0.72 -13.78
C MET A 153 -4.20 -1.79 -13.44
N CYS A 154 -4.10 -2.40 -12.28
CA CYS A 154 -5.12 -3.35 -11.86
C CYS A 154 -6.43 -2.67 -11.47
N PHE A 155 -7.56 -3.28 -11.84
CA PHE A 155 -8.85 -3.02 -11.21
C PHE A 155 -8.85 -3.46 -9.76
N LEU A 156 -8.25 -4.63 -9.52
CA LEU A 156 -8.16 -5.21 -8.19
C LEU A 156 -6.95 -6.16 -8.08
N SER A 157 -6.49 -6.31 -6.85
CA SER A 157 -5.63 -7.41 -6.39
C SER A 157 -6.31 -8.11 -5.23
N GLY A 158 -6.39 -9.45 -5.27
CA GLY A 158 -6.94 -10.29 -4.21
C GLY A 158 -5.86 -11.19 -3.63
N CYS A 159 -5.67 -11.17 -2.31
CA CYS A 159 -4.60 -11.88 -1.61
C CYS A 159 -5.13 -12.71 -0.45
N ASN A 160 -4.57 -13.91 -0.29
CA ASN A 160 -4.77 -14.74 0.89
C ASN A 160 -3.58 -14.56 1.84
N ILE A 161 -3.86 -14.33 3.11
CA ILE A 161 -2.86 -14.11 4.15
C ILE A 161 -3.03 -15.15 5.26
N ASP A 162 -2.03 -16.00 5.45
CA ASP A 162 -1.95 -16.91 6.59
C ASP A 162 -0.97 -16.32 7.62
N GLY A 163 -1.53 -15.79 8.69
CA GLY A 163 -0.74 -15.15 9.75
C GLY A 163 0.17 -16.10 10.50
N ASN A 164 -0.27 -17.34 10.70
CA ASN A 164 0.49 -18.38 11.39
C ASN A 164 1.76 -18.78 10.64
N LEU A 165 1.71 -18.81 9.31
CA LEU A 165 2.84 -19.24 8.46
C LEU A 165 3.66 -18.08 7.88
N SER A 166 3.38 -16.83 8.29
CA SER A 166 4.01 -15.62 7.77
C SER A 166 5.53 -15.59 7.98
N LYS A 167 6.27 -15.17 6.95
CA LYS A 167 7.75 -15.05 6.96
C LYS A 167 8.19 -13.76 6.30
N LYS A 168 9.20 -13.12 6.88
CA LYS A 168 9.84 -11.94 6.27
C LYS A 168 10.84 -12.35 5.21
N SER A 169 10.86 -11.61 4.10
CA SER A 169 11.82 -11.77 2.99
C SER A 169 12.47 -10.45 2.63
N ALA A 170 13.65 -10.49 2.05
CA ALA A 170 14.32 -9.30 1.53
C ALA A 170 13.53 -8.72 0.35
N ARG A 171 13.59 -7.39 0.19
CA ARG A 171 13.03 -6.71 -0.96
C ARG A 171 13.88 -6.98 -2.20
N VAL A 172 13.23 -7.20 -3.34
CA VAL A 172 13.86 -7.33 -4.65
C VAL A 172 13.50 -6.13 -5.54
N ARG A 173 14.10 -6.05 -6.74
CA ARG A 173 13.80 -5.02 -7.73
C ARG A 173 12.42 -5.21 -8.34
N TRP A 174 11.84 -4.13 -8.83
CA TRP A 174 10.60 -4.16 -9.60
C TRP A 174 10.80 -4.83 -10.94
N LYS A 175 9.76 -5.49 -11.44
CA LYS A 175 9.80 -6.15 -12.76
C LYS A 175 8.45 -6.04 -13.46
N GLY A 176 8.48 -6.11 -14.80
CA GLY A 176 7.29 -6.29 -15.60
C GLY A 176 6.80 -7.74 -15.55
N ASP A 177 5.54 -7.94 -15.87
CA ASP A 177 4.98 -9.29 -16.06
C ASP A 177 5.15 -9.72 -17.53
N PRO A 178 5.84 -10.84 -17.80
CA PRO A 178 6.09 -11.27 -19.19
C PRO A 178 4.86 -11.89 -19.88
N ARG A 179 3.78 -12.18 -19.14
CA ARG A 179 2.53 -12.75 -19.69
C ARG A 179 1.71 -11.73 -20.48
N ILE A 180 1.93 -10.43 -20.21
CA ILE A 180 1.21 -9.35 -20.89
C ILE A 180 2.19 -8.35 -21.51
N PRO A 181 1.80 -7.64 -22.61
CA PRO A 181 2.68 -6.69 -23.27
C PRO A 181 3.17 -5.56 -22.33
N LYS A 182 4.41 -5.10 -22.51
CA LYS A 182 4.94 -3.95 -21.75
C LYS A 182 4.10 -2.68 -21.92
N SER A 183 3.44 -2.52 -23.09
CA SER A 183 2.52 -1.41 -23.36
C SER A 183 1.25 -1.42 -22.49
N GLN A 184 0.93 -2.53 -21.87
CA GLN A 184 -0.19 -2.71 -20.94
C GLN A 184 0.23 -2.56 -19.47
N GLN A 185 1.43 -2.08 -19.21
CA GLN A 185 2.01 -1.91 -17.90
C GLN A 185 2.62 -0.52 -17.76
N ILE A 186 2.54 0.08 -16.57
CA ILE A 186 3.22 1.35 -16.27
C ILE A 186 4.57 1.03 -15.65
N MET A 187 5.64 1.17 -16.45
CA MET A 187 6.98 0.81 -16.02
C MET A 187 7.64 1.93 -15.20
N LYS A 188 7.83 3.10 -15.81
CA LYS A 188 8.57 4.22 -15.19
C LYS A 188 7.89 5.59 -15.37
N GLU A 189 6.88 5.70 -16.19
CA GLU A 189 6.34 6.95 -16.72
C GLU A 189 6.06 7.98 -15.61
N CYS A 190 5.26 7.59 -14.63
CA CYS A 190 4.88 8.44 -13.50
C CYS A 190 5.64 8.16 -12.21
N TYR A 191 6.50 7.13 -12.18
CA TYR A 191 7.21 6.69 -10.97
C TYR A 191 8.61 7.30 -10.86
N GLY A 192 9.04 7.60 -9.64
CA GLY A 192 10.38 8.11 -9.34
C GLY A 192 10.42 9.04 -8.13
N ALA A 193 11.53 9.78 -8.00
CA ALA A 193 11.66 10.79 -6.97
C ALA A 193 10.64 11.94 -7.16
N PRO A 194 10.24 12.63 -6.09
CA PRO A 194 9.35 13.77 -6.20
C PRO A 194 9.80 14.78 -7.28
N PRO A 195 8.87 15.35 -8.05
CA PRO A 195 7.41 15.32 -7.87
C PRO A 195 6.68 14.09 -8.46
N LYS A 196 7.37 13.05 -8.86
CA LYS A 196 6.76 11.80 -9.33
C LYS A 196 6.20 10.94 -8.18
N PHE A 197 5.41 9.95 -8.57
CA PHE A 197 4.71 9.06 -7.64
C PHE A 197 5.61 7.91 -7.17
N SER A 198 5.27 7.38 -6.02
CA SER A 198 5.75 6.06 -5.56
C SER A 198 4.91 4.95 -6.17
N ARG A 199 5.49 3.76 -6.29
CA ARG A 199 4.77 2.52 -6.60
C ARG A 199 4.06 2.04 -5.36
N GLY A 200 2.77 2.34 -5.23
CA GLY A 200 1.94 1.86 -4.13
C GLY A 200 1.45 0.44 -4.39
N HIS A 201 1.83 -0.50 -3.55
CA HIS A 201 1.36 -1.89 -3.65
C HIS A 201 -0.15 -1.99 -3.45
N MET A 202 -0.82 -2.84 -4.24
CA MET A 202 -2.19 -3.28 -4.00
C MET A 202 -2.21 -4.49 -3.06
N THR A 203 -1.57 -5.58 -3.42
CA THR A 203 -1.17 -6.61 -2.45
C THR A 203 0.17 -6.22 -1.86
N ARG A 204 0.20 -5.99 -0.55
CA ARG A 204 1.39 -5.58 0.19
C ARG A 204 2.47 -6.66 0.12
N ARG A 205 3.74 -6.22 0.15
CA ARG A 205 4.90 -7.10 -0.01
C ARG A 205 4.96 -8.30 0.96
N GLU A 206 4.49 -8.12 2.19
CA GLU A 206 4.54 -9.16 3.22
C GLU A 206 3.30 -10.07 3.23
N ASP A 207 2.20 -9.65 2.60
CA ASP A 207 0.91 -10.34 2.65
C ASP A 207 0.96 -11.77 2.10
N PRO A 208 1.50 -12.06 0.90
CA PRO A 208 1.61 -13.43 0.39
C PRO A 208 2.84 -14.17 0.90
N GLY A 209 3.58 -13.58 1.83
CA GLY A 209 4.85 -14.09 2.37
C GLY A 209 4.67 -15.18 3.42
N TRP A 210 3.95 -16.27 3.15
CA TRP A 210 3.67 -17.35 4.10
C TRP A 210 3.92 -18.75 3.51
N GLY A 211 3.83 -19.78 4.35
CA GLY A 211 4.10 -21.16 3.97
C GLY A 211 5.55 -21.58 4.18
N THR A 212 6.13 -22.40 3.29
CA THR A 212 7.55 -22.75 3.34
C THR A 212 8.41 -21.51 3.06
N ARG A 213 9.71 -21.55 3.43
CA ARG A 213 10.59 -20.40 3.19
C ARG A 213 10.71 -20.05 1.70
N ALA A 214 10.70 -21.06 0.82
CA ALA A 214 10.78 -20.87 -0.62
C ALA A 214 9.49 -20.24 -1.18
N VAL A 215 8.33 -20.72 -0.75
CA VAL A 215 7.00 -20.22 -1.13
C VAL A 215 6.82 -18.78 -0.64
N ALA A 216 7.11 -18.51 0.63
CA ALA A 216 7.03 -17.18 1.21
C ALA A 216 7.95 -16.16 0.50
N LYS A 217 9.18 -16.57 0.14
CA LYS A 217 10.11 -15.76 -0.65
C LYS A 217 9.52 -15.45 -2.02
N ARG A 218 8.97 -16.45 -2.70
CA ARG A 218 8.36 -16.31 -4.02
C ARG A 218 7.13 -15.38 -3.97
N GLY A 219 6.25 -15.53 -2.98
CA GLY A 219 5.13 -14.62 -2.77
C GLY A 219 5.58 -13.17 -2.60
N ASN A 220 6.61 -12.94 -1.78
CA ASN A 220 7.21 -11.62 -1.63
C ASN A 220 7.78 -11.06 -2.95
N GLU A 221 8.51 -11.88 -3.72
CA GLU A 221 9.10 -11.47 -5.02
C GLU A 221 8.04 -11.20 -6.07
N ASP A 222 6.92 -11.94 -6.04
CA ASP A 222 5.81 -11.77 -6.97
C ASP A 222 5.06 -10.45 -6.73
N THR A 223 5.01 -9.92 -5.50
CA THR A 223 4.41 -8.59 -5.26
C THR A 223 5.16 -7.44 -5.93
N MET A 224 6.43 -7.65 -6.31
CA MET A 224 7.26 -6.62 -6.94
C MET A 224 7.03 -6.51 -8.46
N HIS A 225 5.90 -7.04 -8.98
CA HIS A 225 5.46 -6.75 -10.34
C HIS A 225 4.76 -5.38 -10.43
N VAL A 226 5.03 -4.66 -11.51
CA VAL A 226 4.39 -3.36 -11.77
C VAL A 226 2.88 -3.47 -12.01
N THR A 227 2.37 -4.66 -12.29
CA THR A 227 0.93 -4.98 -12.36
C THR A 227 0.22 -4.92 -11.01
N ASN A 228 0.97 -5.06 -9.91
CA ASN A 228 0.47 -5.03 -8.54
C ASN A 228 0.59 -3.65 -7.89
N VAL A 229 0.81 -2.58 -8.65
CA VAL A 229 1.01 -1.24 -8.10
C VAL A 229 0.16 -0.19 -8.81
N ALA A 230 -0.11 0.90 -8.09
CA ALA A 230 -0.70 2.11 -8.65
C ALA A 230 0.07 3.35 -8.17
N PRO A 231 -0.02 4.47 -8.91
CA PRO A 231 0.66 5.71 -8.54
C PRO A 231 0.12 6.27 -7.22
N GLN A 232 0.95 6.31 -6.19
CA GLN A 232 0.62 6.88 -4.89
C GLN A 232 1.59 8.01 -4.53
N MET A 233 1.07 9.09 -3.94
CA MET A 233 1.90 10.12 -3.33
C MET A 233 2.71 9.52 -2.19
N GLN A 234 3.98 9.93 -2.03
CA GLN A 234 4.81 9.41 -0.93
C GLN A 234 4.18 9.65 0.45
N ALA A 235 3.48 10.78 0.62
CA ALA A 235 2.73 11.10 1.83
C ALA A 235 1.47 10.23 2.02
N PHE A 236 1.04 9.51 0.99
CA PHE A 236 -0.13 8.62 1.02
C PHE A 236 0.09 7.34 1.85
N ASN A 237 1.33 6.99 2.13
CA ASN A 237 1.65 6.02 3.18
C ASN A 237 1.27 6.60 4.56
N ALA A 238 0.06 7.21 4.62
CA ALA A 238 -0.48 7.81 5.82
C ALA A 238 -0.44 6.79 6.96
N PRO A 239 -0.08 7.22 8.16
CA PRO A 239 0.09 6.31 9.30
C PRO A 239 -1.11 5.39 9.52
N ILE A 240 -2.32 5.86 9.23
CA ILE A 240 -3.54 5.08 9.46
C ILE A 240 -3.80 4.01 8.40
N TRP A 241 -3.42 4.24 7.11
CA TRP A 241 -3.55 3.22 6.07
C TRP A 241 -2.54 2.10 6.27
N LEU A 242 -1.30 2.48 6.55
CA LEU A 242 -0.26 1.53 6.93
C LEU A 242 -0.61 0.82 8.24
N ALA A 243 -1.19 1.54 9.22
CA ALA A 243 -1.66 0.96 10.46
C ALA A 243 -2.81 -0.04 10.24
N LEU A 244 -3.74 0.23 9.31
CA LEU A 244 -4.80 -0.71 8.93
C LEU A 244 -4.21 -1.98 8.28
N GLU A 245 -3.22 -1.83 7.42
CA GLU A 245 -2.51 -2.95 6.81
C GLU A 245 -1.69 -3.73 7.84
N ASP A 246 -0.98 -3.02 8.71
CA ASP A 246 -0.23 -3.62 9.83
C ASP A 246 -1.18 -4.29 10.82
N TYR A 247 -2.32 -3.68 11.13
CA TYR A 247 -3.36 -4.23 11.99
C TYR A 247 -3.91 -5.54 11.42
N ALA A 248 -4.31 -5.57 10.15
CA ALA A 248 -4.81 -6.77 9.51
C ALA A 248 -3.77 -7.90 9.52
N LEU A 249 -2.52 -7.59 9.16
CA LEU A 249 -1.43 -8.57 9.14
C LEU A 249 -0.98 -8.97 10.55
N GLN A 250 -0.97 -8.04 11.52
CA GLN A 250 -0.58 -8.31 12.90
C GLN A 250 -1.61 -9.19 13.60
N HIS A 251 -2.92 -8.88 13.46
CA HIS A 251 -3.98 -9.74 13.98
C HIS A 251 -3.97 -11.12 13.32
N ALA A 252 -3.78 -11.18 12.01
CA ALA A 252 -3.60 -12.47 11.35
C ALA A 252 -2.43 -13.26 11.93
N ARG A 253 -1.33 -12.61 12.35
CA ARG A 253 -0.16 -13.25 12.95
C ARG A 253 -0.34 -13.59 14.43
N GLU A 254 -0.93 -12.69 15.22
CA GLU A 254 -1.09 -12.86 16.67
C GLU A 254 -2.19 -13.87 17.00
N ASP A 255 -3.27 -13.85 16.23
CA ASP A 255 -4.43 -14.70 16.40
C ASP A 255 -4.38 -15.95 15.51
N GLU A 256 -3.25 -16.18 14.79
CA GLU A 256 -3.05 -17.28 13.86
C GLU A 256 -4.17 -17.38 12.80
N MET A 257 -4.74 -16.21 12.43
CA MET A 257 -5.89 -16.12 11.54
C MET A 257 -5.51 -16.22 10.07
N LYS A 258 -6.48 -16.68 9.29
CA LYS A 258 -6.51 -16.58 7.85
C LYS A 258 -7.40 -15.41 7.44
N ILE A 259 -6.91 -14.54 6.55
CA ILE A 259 -7.71 -13.45 5.99
C ILE A 259 -7.57 -13.38 4.47
N SER A 260 -8.62 -12.89 3.81
CA SER A 260 -8.58 -12.54 2.38
C SER A 260 -8.71 -11.04 2.23
N VAL A 261 -7.78 -10.42 1.49
CA VAL A 261 -7.72 -8.96 1.31
C VAL A 261 -7.83 -8.61 -0.16
N PHE A 262 -8.76 -7.72 -0.49
CA PHE A 262 -8.93 -7.17 -1.83
C PHE A 262 -8.62 -5.68 -1.80
N THR A 263 -7.85 -5.21 -2.76
CA THR A 263 -7.41 -3.80 -2.84
C THR A 263 -7.43 -3.34 -4.28
N GLY A 264 -7.84 -2.11 -4.50
CA GLY A 264 -7.78 -1.51 -5.83
C GLY A 264 -7.99 0.00 -5.82
N PRO A 265 -7.70 0.67 -6.93
CA PRO A 265 -8.05 2.06 -7.14
C PRO A 265 -9.52 2.21 -7.56
N TYR A 266 -10.09 3.38 -7.34
CA TYR A 266 -11.27 3.82 -8.09
C TYR A 266 -10.79 4.50 -9.37
N PHE A 267 -11.33 4.07 -10.51
CA PHE A 267 -11.11 4.73 -11.79
C PHE A 267 -12.28 5.67 -12.09
N THR A 268 -11.97 6.95 -12.25
CA THR A 268 -12.96 8.00 -12.47
C THR A 268 -12.57 8.93 -13.63
N ASP A 269 -13.54 9.65 -14.17
CA ASP A 269 -13.29 10.66 -15.21
C ASP A 269 -12.60 11.92 -14.65
N ARG A 270 -12.48 12.04 -13.32
CA ARG A 270 -11.79 13.13 -12.63
C ARG A 270 -10.31 12.86 -12.41
N ASP A 271 -9.85 11.66 -12.73
CA ASP A 271 -8.45 11.27 -12.53
C ASP A 271 -7.56 12.14 -13.42
N PRO A 272 -6.62 12.93 -12.87
CA PRO A 272 -5.77 13.80 -13.65
C PRO A 272 -4.78 13.00 -14.51
N ASP A 273 -4.56 13.46 -15.74
CA ASP A 273 -3.47 12.94 -16.59
C ASP A 273 -2.15 13.59 -16.16
N MET A 274 -1.26 12.79 -15.60
CA MET A 274 0.08 13.20 -15.20
C MET A 274 1.11 12.22 -15.76
N TYR A 275 2.07 12.74 -16.50
CA TYR A 275 3.13 11.94 -17.17
C TYR A 275 2.56 10.90 -18.17
N GLY A 276 1.40 11.18 -18.79
CA GLY A 276 0.70 10.26 -19.69
C GLY A 276 0.04 9.08 -18.98
N VAL A 277 -0.28 9.24 -17.69
CA VAL A 277 -0.97 8.26 -16.85
C VAL A 277 -2.11 8.96 -16.13
N LEU A 278 -3.31 8.37 -16.19
CA LEU A 278 -4.46 8.82 -15.40
C LEU A 278 -4.27 8.35 -13.95
N ILE A 279 -4.07 9.31 -13.02
CA ILE A 279 -3.73 9.03 -11.62
C ILE A 279 -4.98 8.85 -10.78
N PRO A 280 -5.21 7.67 -10.18
CA PRO A 280 -6.35 7.44 -9.30
C PRO A 280 -6.30 8.37 -8.08
N LEU A 281 -7.45 8.99 -7.75
CA LEU A 281 -7.56 9.89 -6.62
C LEU A 281 -7.87 9.17 -5.30
N THR A 282 -8.45 7.98 -5.37
CA THR A 282 -8.92 7.25 -4.19
C THR A 282 -8.70 5.75 -4.39
N TYR A 283 -8.45 5.07 -3.28
CA TYR A 283 -8.25 3.62 -3.21
C TYR A 283 -9.24 3.01 -2.23
N TRP A 284 -9.54 1.74 -2.45
CA TRP A 284 -10.41 0.96 -1.58
C TRP A 284 -9.72 -0.33 -1.14
N LYS A 285 -10.18 -0.87 -0.01
CA LYS A 285 -9.76 -2.17 0.52
C LYS A 285 -10.95 -2.88 1.13
N VAL A 286 -11.08 -4.18 0.90
CA VAL A 286 -12.04 -5.06 1.56
C VAL A 286 -11.27 -6.20 2.21
N ILE A 287 -11.55 -6.45 3.49
CA ILE A 287 -10.92 -7.49 4.30
C ILE A 287 -12.00 -8.47 4.71
N ALA A 288 -11.82 -9.76 4.40
CA ALA A 288 -12.71 -10.86 4.77
C ALA A 288 -11.99 -11.85 5.68
N PHE A 289 -12.67 -12.30 6.73
CA PHE A 289 -12.12 -13.20 7.74
C PHE A 289 -13.23 -13.94 8.46
N ILE A 290 -12.88 -14.96 9.25
CA ILE A 290 -13.80 -15.64 10.14
C ILE A 290 -13.66 -15.00 11.53
N HIS A 291 -14.75 -14.46 12.07
CA HIS A 291 -14.77 -13.83 13.39
C HIS A 291 -14.66 -14.90 14.48
N ASP A 292 -13.66 -14.79 15.35
CA ASP A 292 -13.32 -15.84 16.34
C ASP A 292 -14.46 -16.17 17.29
N ASP A 293 -15.10 -15.15 17.89
CA ASP A 293 -16.17 -15.38 18.87
C ASP A 293 -17.42 -16.00 18.26
N THR A 294 -17.72 -15.70 16.98
CA THR A 294 -18.97 -16.12 16.34
C THR A 294 -18.81 -17.26 15.36
N GLY A 295 -17.60 -17.54 14.90
CA GLY A 295 -17.31 -18.51 13.86
C GLY A 295 -17.98 -18.17 12.50
N LYS A 296 -18.38 -16.91 12.28
CA LYS A 296 -19.07 -16.46 11.07
C LYS A 296 -18.13 -15.69 10.16
N LEU A 297 -18.40 -15.78 8.85
CA LEU A 297 -17.74 -14.91 7.88
C LEU A 297 -18.13 -13.45 8.15
N CYS A 298 -17.13 -12.59 8.22
CA CYS A 298 -17.24 -11.15 8.33
C CYS A 298 -16.42 -10.49 7.21
N ALA A 299 -16.85 -9.33 6.74
CA ALA A 299 -16.08 -8.53 5.81
C ALA A 299 -16.26 -7.04 6.09
N THR A 300 -15.20 -6.26 5.92
CA THR A 300 -15.19 -4.81 6.19
C THR A 300 -14.59 -4.07 5.00
N GLY A 301 -15.16 -2.90 4.68
CA GLY A 301 -14.74 -2.06 3.57
C GLY A 301 -14.09 -0.74 4.05
N TYR A 302 -13.07 -0.28 3.32
CA TYR A 302 -12.32 0.92 3.63
C TYR A 302 -12.02 1.73 2.37
N GLU A 303 -11.95 3.06 2.52
CA GLU A 303 -11.53 4.00 1.48
C GLU A 303 -10.43 4.93 2.01
N MET A 304 -9.56 5.36 1.11
CA MET A 304 -8.60 6.44 1.37
C MET A 304 -8.35 7.26 0.11
N SER A 305 -8.31 8.60 0.25
CA SER A 305 -8.11 9.55 -0.85
C SER A 305 -6.76 10.23 -0.76
N GLN A 306 -6.09 10.38 -1.90
CA GLN A 306 -4.90 11.22 -2.07
C GLN A 306 -5.21 12.55 -2.77
N GLU A 307 -6.49 12.85 -3.02
CA GLU A 307 -6.92 14.03 -3.79
C GLU A 307 -6.38 15.34 -3.21
N GLN A 308 -6.39 15.47 -1.88
CA GLN A 308 -5.87 16.67 -1.21
C GLN A 308 -4.35 16.85 -1.36
N SER A 309 -3.61 15.74 -1.47
CA SER A 309 -2.16 15.75 -1.66
C SER A 309 -1.74 16.05 -3.10
N LEU A 310 -2.68 16.08 -4.04
CA LEU A 310 -2.45 16.39 -5.45
C LEU A 310 -2.68 17.86 -5.81
N GLN A 311 -2.86 18.75 -4.82
CA GLN A 311 -3.03 20.16 -5.08
C GLN A 311 -1.77 20.75 -5.74
N PRO A 312 -1.90 21.60 -6.79
CA PRO A 312 -0.77 22.08 -7.57
C PRO A 312 0.32 22.81 -6.76
N GLU A 313 -0.06 23.47 -5.69
CA GLU A 313 0.83 24.22 -4.81
C GLU A 313 1.76 23.30 -4.00
N GLU A 314 1.26 22.17 -3.53
CA GLU A 314 2.06 21.16 -2.82
C GLU A 314 2.94 20.37 -3.79
N PHE A 315 2.49 20.18 -5.02
CA PHE A 315 3.19 19.42 -6.04
C PHE A 315 4.44 20.15 -6.56
N VAL A 316 4.38 21.49 -6.68
CA VAL A 316 5.48 22.32 -7.21
C VAL A 316 6.63 22.48 -6.20
N PHE A 317 6.33 22.52 -4.91
CA PHE A 317 7.33 22.84 -3.88
C PHE A 317 7.89 21.64 -3.14
N GLY A 318 7.31 20.44 -3.30
CA GLY A 318 7.72 19.23 -2.57
C GLY A 318 7.61 19.38 -1.04
N VAL A 319 6.92 20.40 -0.57
CA VAL A 319 6.74 20.73 0.84
C VAL A 319 5.30 20.35 1.23
N PHE A 320 5.14 19.25 1.90
CA PHE A 320 3.86 18.85 2.47
C PHE A 320 3.59 19.67 3.74
N THR A 321 2.81 20.74 3.62
CA THR A 321 2.48 21.63 4.73
C THR A 321 1.19 21.24 5.45
N SER A 322 0.43 20.27 4.93
CA SER A 322 -0.85 19.88 5.51
C SER A 322 -0.71 18.73 6.50
N PRO A 323 -1.08 18.91 7.77
CA PRO A 323 -1.20 17.82 8.74
C PRO A 323 -2.44 16.93 8.51
N GLN A 324 -3.28 17.24 7.52
CA GLN A 324 -4.44 16.44 7.15
C GLN A 324 -4.02 15.33 6.17
N LEU A 325 -3.19 14.42 6.63
CA LEU A 325 -2.96 13.13 6.00
C LEU A 325 -4.30 12.45 5.78
N GLY A 326 -4.53 11.92 4.59
CA GLY A 326 -5.78 11.29 4.21
C GLY A 326 -6.25 10.32 5.31
N THR A 327 -7.42 10.55 5.84
CA THR A 327 -8.02 9.67 6.83
C THR A 327 -8.58 8.45 6.11
N ALA A 328 -8.18 7.26 6.55
CA ALA A 328 -8.89 6.05 6.16
C ALA A 328 -10.31 6.13 6.72
N THR A 329 -11.28 5.72 5.92
CA THR A 329 -12.68 5.74 6.31
C THR A 329 -13.23 4.33 6.16
N GLN A 330 -13.84 3.79 7.20
CA GLN A 330 -14.63 2.57 7.09
C GLN A 330 -15.93 2.91 6.37
N VAL A 331 -16.24 2.16 5.30
CA VAL A 331 -17.39 2.39 4.43
C VAL A 331 -18.10 1.07 4.14
N PRO A 332 -19.41 1.08 3.86
CA PRO A 332 -20.11 -0.10 3.43
C PRO A 332 -19.50 -0.68 2.14
N ILE A 333 -19.35 -2.01 2.06
CA ILE A 333 -18.85 -2.70 0.87
C ILE A 333 -19.74 -2.39 -0.35
N ARG A 334 -21.06 -2.27 -0.17
CA ARG A 334 -21.97 -1.82 -1.25
C ARG A 334 -21.62 -0.44 -1.82
N SER A 335 -21.11 0.47 -0.98
CA SER A 335 -20.61 1.77 -1.46
C SER A 335 -19.36 1.60 -2.34
N ILE A 336 -18.48 0.65 -1.99
CA ILE A 336 -17.32 0.31 -2.81
C ILE A 336 -17.79 -0.30 -4.14
N GLU A 337 -18.74 -1.25 -4.13
CA GLU A 337 -19.32 -1.85 -5.34
C GLU A 337 -19.91 -0.78 -6.28
N ALA A 338 -20.73 0.12 -5.71
CA ALA A 338 -21.38 1.17 -6.47
C ALA A 338 -20.39 2.12 -7.15
N LYS A 339 -19.28 2.45 -6.49
CA LYS A 339 -18.25 3.37 -7.00
C LYS A 339 -17.27 2.68 -7.96
N SER A 340 -16.76 1.50 -7.58
CA SER A 340 -15.74 0.79 -8.36
C SER A 340 -16.32 0.05 -9.56
N GLY A 341 -17.57 -0.39 -9.48
CA GLY A 341 -18.15 -1.33 -10.43
C GLY A 341 -17.57 -2.73 -10.31
N ILE A 342 -17.07 -3.08 -9.13
CA ILE A 342 -16.57 -4.40 -8.78
C ILE A 342 -17.55 -5.04 -7.83
N HIS A 343 -17.96 -6.27 -8.10
CA HIS A 343 -18.91 -7.01 -7.29
C HIS A 343 -18.20 -7.98 -6.35
N PHE A 344 -18.45 -7.87 -5.04
CA PHE A 344 -17.82 -8.67 -3.98
C PHE A 344 -18.67 -9.88 -3.54
N GLY A 345 -19.66 -10.27 -4.33
CA GLY A 345 -20.49 -11.41 -4.01
C GLY A 345 -21.18 -11.28 -2.65
N LYS A 346 -21.10 -12.33 -1.84
CA LYS A 346 -21.73 -12.35 -0.52
C LYS A 346 -21.08 -11.43 0.53
N LEU A 347 -19.89 -10.88 0.29
CA LEU A 347 -19.19 -10.07 1.28
C LEU A 347 -19.98 -8.80 1.66
N ALA A 348 -20.68 -8.19 0.71
CA ALA A 348 -21.54 -7.05 1.00
C ALA A 348 -22.70 -7.37 1.98
N SER A 349 -23.11 -8.63 2.09
CA SER A 349 -24.18 -9.05 3.02
C SER A 349 -23.70 -9.35 4.44
N VAL A 350 -22.39 -9.62 4.60
CA VAL A 350 -21.77 -9.92 5.90
C VAL A 350 -20.97 -8.72 6.46
N ASP A 351 -21.10 -7.57 5.80
CA ASP A 351 -20.51 -6.29 6.23
C ASP A 351 -21.26 -5.76 7.47
N PRO A 352 -20.58 -5.45 8.58
CA PRO A 352 -21.21 -4.84 9.75
C PRO A 352 -21.83 -3.46 9.51
N LEU A 353 -21.42 -2.77 8.44
CA LEU A 353 -22.02 -1.49 8.02
C LEU A 353 -23.14 -1.66 6.98
N ALA A 354 -23.49 -2.87 6.57
CA ALA A 354 -24.68 -3.11 5.76
C ALA A 354 -25.91 -2.79 6.61
N GLY A 355 -26.37 -1.53 6.54
CA GLY A 355 -27.56 -1.05 7.25
C GLY A 355 -28.85 -1.67 6.70
N ASP A 356 -29.93 -1.61 7.50
CA ASP A 356 -31.27 -1.92 7.07
C ASP A 356 -31.67 -1.00 5.91
N GLU A 357 -32.15 -1.56 4.81
CA GLU A 357 -32.31 -0.89 3.51
C GLU A 357 -33.43 0.17 3.44
N GLU A 358 -34.05 0.56 4.53
CA GLU A 358 -35.08 1.58 4.52
C GLU A 358 -34.52 3.01 4.62
N GLY A 359 -34.17 3.59 3.46
CA GLY A 359 -34.02 5.03 3.29
C GLY A 359 -32.60 5.59 3.26
N VAL A 360 -31.58 4.81 2.91
CA VAL A 360 -30.21 5.34 2.83
C VAL A 360 -29.92 5.88 1.43
N SER A 361 -29.70 7.21 1.37
CA SER A 361 -29.01 7.85 0.23
C SER A 361 -27.68 7.16 -0.07
N ASP A 362 -27.12 7.31 -1.28
CA ASP A 362 -25.82 6.77 -1.75
C ASP A 362 -24.61 6.98 -0.82
N ALA A 363 -24.77 7.68 0.28
CA ALA A 363 -23.80 7.89 1.35
C ALA A 363 -24.23 7.14 2.62
N GLY A 364 -24.06 5.82 2.65
CA GLY A 364 -24.15 5.03 3.90
C GLY A 364 -23.21 5.56 5.00
N PRO A 365 -23.34 5.08 6.25
CA PRO A 365 -22.56 5.62 7.37
C PRO A 365 -21.07 5.51 7.07
N ARG A 366 -20.41 6.65 6.96
CA ARG A 366 -18.96 6.77 6.79
C ARG A 366 -18.35 7.08 8.14
N THR A 367 -17.48 6.22 8.61
CA THR A 367 -16.78 6.43 9.88
C THR A 367 -15.32 6.73 9.61
N PRO A 368 -14.87 7.99 9.70
CA PRO A 368 -13.45 8.31 9.66
C PRO A 368 -12.71 7.58 10.79
N LEU A 369 -11.64 6.89 10.45
CA LEU A 369 -10.82 6.16 11.40
C LEU A 369 -9.71 7.08 11.91
N LEU A 370 -9.81 7.50 13.14
CA LEU A 370 -8.75 8.20 13.87
C LEU A 370 -7.91 7.23 14.68
N ALA A 371 -8.47 6.06 14.99
CA ALA A 371 -7.82 4.97 15.71
C ALA A 371 -8.42 3.62 15.28
N LEU A 372 -7.64 2.55 15.39
CA LEU A 372 -8.03 1.22 14.93
C LEU A 372 -9.20 0.62 15.74
N GLU A 373 -9.34 1.02 17.01
CA GLU A 373 -10.42 0.61 17.91
C GLU A 373 -11.81 1.08 17.46
N GLN A 374 -11.85 2.00 16.48
CA GLN A 374 -13.11 2.49 15.89
C GLN A 374 -13.66 1.59 14.80
N ILE A 375 -12.89 0.58 14.37
CA ILE A 375 -13.33 -0.38 13.35
C ILE A 375 -14.47 -1.22 13.91
N ARG A 376 -15.58 -1.27 13.18
CA ARG A 376 -16.70 -2.16 13.50
C ARG A 376 -16.53 -3.48 12.78
N PHE A 377 -16.45 -4.57 13.52
CA PHE A 377 -16.32 -5.93 12.99
C PHE A 377 -17.62 -6.74 13.12
N VAL A 378 -18.55 -6.31 13.95
CA VAL A 378 -19.82 -7.00 14.23
C VAL A 378 -20.97 -5.99 14.16
N ARG A 379 -22.15 -6.46 13.71
CA ARG A 379 -23.40 -5.70 13.70
C ARG A 379 -23.89 -5.38 15.10
#